data_17b43a15baeeb4a994ca9a52dbf8011f
#
_entry.id   17b43a15baeeb4a994ca9a52dbf8011f
#
_cell.length_a   1.000
_cell.length_b   1.000
_cell.length_c   1.000
_cell.angle_alpha   90.00
_cell.angle_beta   90.00
_cell.angle_gamma   90.00
#
_symmetry.space_group_name_H-M   'P 1'
#
loop_
_entity.id
_entity.type
_entity.pdbx_description
1 polymer ?
#
loop_
_entity_poly.entity_id
_entity_poly.type
_entity_poly.pdbx_seq_one_letter_code
_entity_poly.pdbx_strand_id
1 'polypeptide(L)'
;MNGRFFDLKKEKQDRMINAALKIFALHGYRHASTDDIVKEAAISKGLLFHYFGSKLGVYTFIYDYSVRYMTLELKSAVSTAETDMFEILKQTEQAKLHALRGYPYMQQFLTRSLSEDVGEALIAVEDMRNVLTVNYEKLQAQMDFSLLPAGVDGQKLCKMLDFTIKGLMSERFLDASFHPDMLYQEIVGYIDMVKYLTYKENTH
;
A
#
# COMPACT_ATOMS: atom_id res chain seq x y z
N MET A 1 -11.18 5.73 -19.72
CA MET A 1 -11.92 5.57 -18.44
C MET A 1 -13.25 6.33 -18.56
N ASN A 2 -14.36 5.72 -18.23
CA ASN A 2 -15.67 6.38 -18.29
C ASN A 2 -15.82 7.26 -17.03
N GLY A 3 -15.77 8.60 -17.17
CA GLY A 3 -15.84 9.54 -16.05
C GLY A 3 -17.09 9.38 -15.17
N ARG A 4 -18.13 8.74 -15.71
CA ARG A 4 -19.37 8.43 -14.99
C ARG A 4 -19.24 7.46 -13.83
N PHE A 5 -18.10 6.75 -13.65
CA PHE A 5 -17.88 5.90 -12.47
C PHE A 5 -17.93 6.73 -11.17
N PHE A 6 -17.34 7.91 -11.17
CA PHE A 6 -17.33 8.81 -10.00
C PHE A 6 -18.66 9.51 -9.73
N ASP A 7 -19.63 9.42 -10.66
CA ASP A 7 -21.01 9.89 -10.43
C ASP A 7 -21.85 8.90 -9.61
N LEU A 8 -21.34 7.65 -9.42
CA LEU A 8 -21.99 6.68 -8.55
C LEU A 8 -21.95 7.12 -7.08
N LYS A 9 -22.91 6.62 -6.29
CA LYS A 9 -22.84 6.77 -4.84
C LYS A 9 -21.54 6.18 -4.30
N LYS A 10 -20.88 6.86 -3.37
CA LYS A 10 -19.57 6.48 -2.82
C LYS A 10 -19.52 5.04 -2.34
N GLU A 11 -20.56 4.59 -1.62
CA GLU A 11 -20.69 3.20 -1.15
C GLU A 11 -20.58 2.17 -2.29
N LYS A 12 -21.18 2.47 -3.46
CA LYS A 12 -21.13 1.58 -4.63
C LYS A 12 -19.76 1.61 -5.28
N GLN A 13 -19.11 2.78 -5.35
CA GLN A 13 -17.73 2.90 -5.82
C GLN A 13 -16.82 2.06 -4.95
N ASP A 14 -16.90 2.21 -3.61
CA ASP A 14 -16.02 1.53 -2.66
C ASP A 14 -16.21 0.00 -2.70
N ARG A 15 -17.45 -0.48 -2.84
CA ARG A 15 -17.69 -1.92 -3.01
C ARG A 15 -17.02 -2.46 -4.28
N MET A 16 -17.12 -1.74 -5.40
CA MET A 16 -16.51 -2.16 -6.67
C MET A 16 -14.99 -2.13 -6.60
N ILE A 17 -14.42 -1.08 -5.99
CA ILE A 17 -12.98 -0.94 -5.78
C ILE A 17 -12.48 -2.05 -4.86
N ASN A 18 -13.10 -2.25 -3.70
CA ASN A 18 -12.68 -3.26 -2.73
C ASN A 18 -12.79 -4.68 -3.29
N ALA A 19 -13.85 -4.99 -4.04
CA ALA A 19 -13.99 -6.28 -4.70
C ALA A 19 -12.86 -6.55 -5.70
N ALA A 20 -12.55 -5.58 -6.55
CA ALA A 20 -11.48 -5.72 -7.53
C ALA A 20 -10.11 -5.81 -6.86
N LEU A 21 -9.83 -4.97 -5.85
CA LEU A 21 -8.60 -5.05 -5.05
C LEU A 21 -8.42 -6.44 -4.43
N LYS A 22 -9.46 -6.98 -3.79
CA LYS A 22 -9.44 -8.31 -3.16
C LYS A 22 -9.11 -9.40 -4.18
N ILE A 23 -9.85 -9.45 -5.29
CA ILE A 23 -9.67 -10.51 -6.28
C ILE A 23 -8.29 -10.44 -6.95
N PHE A 24 -7.81 -9.26 -7.32
CA PHE A 24 -6.47 -9.12 -7.89
C PHE A 24 -5.36 -9.34 -6.84
N ALA A 25 -5.55 -8.94 -5.59
CA ALA A 25 -4.59 -9.20 -4.53
C ALA A 25 -4.42 -10.70 -4.24
N LEU A 26 -5.51 -11.47 -4.26
CA LEU A 26 -5.48 -12.89 -3.96
C LEU A 26 -5.01 -13.75 -5.14
N HIS A 27 -5.39 -13.37 -6.38
CA HIS A 27 -5.22 -14.23 -7.54
C HIS A 27 -4.23 -13.72 -8.60
N GLY A 28 -3.75 -12.45 -8.49
CA GLY A 28 -2.98 -11.78 -9.53
C GLY A 28 -3.82 -11.50 -10.78
N TYR A 29 -3.25 -10.82 -11.76
CA TYR A 29 -3.99 -10.54 -12.99
C TYR A 29 -4.35 -11.82 -13.75
N ARG A 30 -3.43 -12.78 -13.89
CA ARG A 30 -3.61 -14.00 -14.66
C ARG A 30 -4.88 -14.78 -14.24
N HIS A 31 -5.01 -15.06 -12.96
CA HIS A 31 -6.04 -15.95 -12.40
C HIS A 31 -7.27 -15.23 -11.84
N ALA A 32 -7.25 -13.91 -11.74
CA ALA A 32 -8.42 -13.13 -11.32
C ALA A 32 -9.57 -13.27 -12.35
N SER A 33 -10.78 -13.49 -11.83
CA SER A 33 -12.00 -13.62 -12.63
C SER A 33 -12.88 -12.38 -12.49
N THR A 34 -13.40 -11.84 -13.60
CA THR A 34 -14.41 -10.78 -13.56
C THR A 34 -15.72 -11.26 -12.96
N ASP A 35 -16.03 -12.56 -13.01
CA ASP A 35 -17.21 -13.13 -12.37
C ASP A 35 -17.09 -13.13 -10.85
N ASP A 36 -15.88 -13.36 -10.31
CA ASP A 36 -15.61 -13.23 -8.88
C ASP A 36 -15.68 -11.77 -8.43
N ILE A 37 -15.17 -10.83 -9.22
CA ILE A 37 -15.27 -9.39 -8.93
C ILE A 37 -16.73 -8.94 -8.85
N VAL A 38 -17.58 -9.32 -9.83
CA VAL A 38 -18.99 -8.89 -9.83
C VAL A 38 -19.78 -9.54 -8.70
N LYS A 39 -19.48 -10.80 -8.36
CA LYS A 39 -20.07 -11.51 -7.22
C LYS A 39 -19.70 -10.83 -5.90
N GLU A 40 -18.43 -10.53 -5.67
CA GLU A 40 -17.92 -9.85 -4.47
C GLU A 40 -18.49 -8.44 -4.34
N ALA A 41 -18.56 -7.68 -5.46
CA ALA A 41 -19.12 -6.33 -5.50
C ALA A 41 -20.65 -6.27 -5.44
N ALA A 42 -21.34 -7.41 -5.55
CA ALA A 42 -22.79 -7.50 -5.68
C ALA A 42 -23.36 -6.60 -6.81
N ILE A 43 -22.77 -6.72 -8.02
CA ILE A 43 -23.18 -5.98 -9.22
C ILE A 43 -23.36 -6.92 -10.41
N SER A 44 -23.98 -6.42 -11.50
CA SER A 44 -24.05 -7.17 -12.76
C SER A 44 -22.73 -7.07 -13.55
N LYS A 45 -22.44 -8.11 -14.34
CA LYS A 45 -21.29 -8.14 -15.25
C LYS A 45 -21.35 -7.01 -16.29
N GLY A 46 -22.57 -6.72 -16.79
CA GLY A 46 -22.80 -5.60 -17.70
C GLY A 46 -22.42 -4.25 -17.10
N LEU A 47 -22.68 -4.04 -15.81
CA LEU A 47 -22.30 -2.81 -15.12
C LEU A 47 -20.78 -2.68 -14.98
N LEU A 48 -20.07 -3.77 -14.66
CA LEU A 48 -18.62 -3.77 -14.59
C LEU A 48 -18.01 -3.36 -15.94
N PHE A 49 -18.44 -4.01 -17.02
CA PHE A 49 -17.93 -3.71 -18.36
C PHE A 49 -18.40 -2.37 -18.91
N HIS A 50 -19.54 -1.85 -18.47
CA HIS A 50 -19.97 -0.49 -18.80
C HIS A 50 -18.96 0.57 -18.33
N TYR A 51 -18.37 0.40 -17.14
CA TYR A 51 -17.40 1.38 -16.59
C TYR A 51 -15.97 1.12 -17.04
N PHE A 52 -15.56 -0.13 -17.12
CA PHE A 52 -14.15 -0.49 -17.27
C PHE A 52 -13.83 -1.16 -18.62
N GLY A 53 -14.82 -1.57 -19.39
CA GLY A 53 -14.67 -2.15 -20.72
C GLY A 53 -14.19 -3.61 -20.72
N SER A 54 -13.17 -3.93 -19.93
CA SER A 54 -12.52 -5.25 -19.90
C SER A 54 -11.93 -5.55 -18.53
N LYS A 55 -11.44 -6.79 -18.33
CA LYS A 55 -10.63 -7.17 -17.16
C LYS A 55 -9.38 -6.28 -17.03
N LEU A 56 -8.71 -6.02 -18.17
CA LEU A 56 -7.55 -5.13 -18.21
C LEU A 56 -7.93 -3.71 -17.79
N GLY A 57 -9.08 -3.19 -18.24
CA GLY A 57 -9.58 -1.89 -17.85
C GLY A 57 -9.88 -1.79 -16.35
N VAL A 58 -10.43 -2.85 -15.72
CA VAL A 58 -10.59 -2.91 -14.26
C VAL A 58 -9.23 -2.88 -13.58
N TYR A 59 -8.27 -3.70 -14.01
CA TYR A 59 -6.94 -3.78 -13.42
C TYR A 59 -6.19 -2.45 -13.49
N THR A 60 -6.17 -1.83 -14.67
CA THR A 60 -5.51 -0.53 -14.89
C THR A 60 -6.14 0.57 -14.03
N PHE A 61 -7.48 0.60 -13.96
CA PHE A 61 -8.19 1.56 -13.11
C PHE A 61 -7.83 1.39 -11.63
N ILE A 62 -7.88 0.15 -11.11
CA ILE A 62 -7.58 -0.14 -9.71
C ILE A 62 -6.11 0.16 -9.39
N TYR A 63 -5.20 -0.10 -10.34
CA TYR A 63 -3.79 0.23 -10.18
C TYR A 63 -3.57 1.75 -10.06
N ASP A 64 -4.08 2.52 -11.02
CA ASP A 64 -4.00 3.98 -11.01
C ASP A 64 -4.65 4.57 -9.75
N TYR A 65 -5.83 4.08 -9.39
CA TYR A 65 -6.53 4.49 -8.16
C TYR A 65 -5.67 4.25 -6.91
N SER A 66 -5.09 3.05 -6.78
CA SER A 66 -4.27 2.68 -5.62
C SER A 66 -3.00 3.52 -5.52
N VAL A 67 -2.32 3.74 -6.64
CA VAL A 67 -1.10 4.58 -6.68
C VAL A 67 -1.39 6.01 -6.28
N ARG A 68 -2.47 6.61 -6.83
CA ARG A 68 -2.88 7.98 -6.49
C ARG A 68 -3.31 8.09 -5.04
N TYR A 69 -4.10 7.13 -4.54
CA TYR A 69 -4.56 7.10 -3.17
C TYR A 69 -3.38 7.03 -2.20
N MET A 70 -2.48 6.07 -2.37
CA MET A 70 -1.28 5.93 -1.53
C MET A 70 -0.38 7.16 -1.61
N THR A 71 -0.23 7.77 -2.81
CA THR A 71 0.56 9.00 -2.96
C THR A 71 -0.04 10.16 -2.15
N LEU A 72 -1.36 10.29 -2.12
CA LEU A 72 -2.04 11.33 -1.34
C LEU A 72 -1.90 11.08 0.16
N GLU A 73 -2.08 9.84 0.61
CA GLU A 73 -1.91 9.45 2.03
C GLU A 73 -0.47 9.70 2.51
N LEU A 74 0.54 9.30 1.73
CA LEU A 74 1.94 9.57 2.05
C LEU A 74 2.24 11.07 2.15
N LYS A 75 1.76 11.87 1.19
CA LYS A 75 1.95 13.32 1.22
C LYS A 75 1.22 14.02 2.37
N SER A 76 0.11 13.45 2.82
CA SER A 76 -0.66 13.98 3.95
C SER A 76 -0.04 13.62 5.30
N ALA A 77 0.48 12.41 5.43
CA ALA A 77 0.97 11.88 6.70
C ALA A 77 2.43 12.24 6.97
N VAL A 78 3.29 12.28 5.93
CA VAL A 78 4.72 12.49 6.12
C VAL A 78 5.08 13.96 5.94
N SER A 79 5.60 14.57 7.02
CA SER A 79 6.07 15.96 7.00
C SER A 79 7.32 16.10 6.12
N THR A 80 7.33 17.09 5.24
CA THR A 80 8.51 17.40 4.40
C THR A 80 9.67 17.99 5.20
N ALA A 81 9.45 18.41 6.43
CA ALA A 81 10.46 18.94 7.34
C ALA A 81 11.03 17.87 8.30
N GLU A 82 10.41 16.68 8.34
CA GLU A 82 10.87 15.58 9.20
C GLU A 82 12.12 14.94 8.59
N THR A 83 13.13 14.70 9.40
CA THR A 83 14.38 14.04 8.99
C THR A 83 14.71 12.82 9.84
N ASP A 84 14.09 12.67 11.02
CA ASP A 84 14.29 11.48 11.85
C ASP A 84 13.76 10.24 11.12
N MET A 85 14.65 9.28 10.82
CA MET A 85 14.30 8.09 10.05
C MET A 85 13.16 7.30 10.69
N PHE A 86 13.12 7.20 12.02
CA PHE A 86 12.08 6.43 12.73
C PHE A 86 10.73 7.15 12.71
N GLU A 87 10.73 8.49 12.80
CA GLU A 87 9.49 9.27 12.68
C GLU A 87 8.95 9.22 11.25
N ILE A 88 9.81 9.30 10.23
CA ILE A 88 9.40 9.13 8.82
C ILE A 88 8.81 7.73 8.60
N LEU A 89 9.41 6.67 9.17
CA LEU A 89 8.86 5.32 9.11
C LEU A 89 7.48 5.24 9.77
N LYS A 90 7.31 5.78 10.98
CA LYS A 90 6.00 5.79 11.69
C LYS A 90 4.93 6.54 10.90
N GLN A 91 5.26 7.73 10.37
CA GLN A 91 4.35 8.52 9.53
C GLN A 91 3.99 7.77 8.24
N THR A 92 4.95 7.06 7.64
CA THR A 92 4.72 6.21 6.47
C THR A 92 3.74 5.06 6.79
N GLU A 93 3.92 4.40 7.92
CA GLU A 93 3.02 3.32 8.34
C GLU A 93 1.63 3.86 8.72
N GLN A 94 1.54 5.08 9.24
CA GLN A 94 0.25 5.75 9.47
C GLN A 94 -0.51 6.01 8.15
N ALA A 95 0.18 6.43 7.08
CA ALA A 95 -0.42 6.55 5.75
C ALA A 95 -0.97 5.21 5.26
N LYS A 96 -0.21 4.13 5.45
CA LYS A 96 -0.63 2.77 5.10
C LYS A 96 -1.83 2.31 5.93
N LEU A 97 -1.87 2.65 7.23
CA LEU A 97 -3.03 2.38 8.09
C LEU A 97 -4.31 3.05 7.59
N HIS A 98 -4.23 4.32 7.18
CA HIS A 98 -5.39 5.01 6.61
C HIS A 98 -5.90 4.30 5.36
N ALA A 99 -5.01 3.90 4.47
CA ALA A 99 -5.39 3.10 3.30
C ALA A 99 -6.02 1.76 3.68
N LEU A 100 -5.47 1.06 4.66
CA LEU A 100 -5.93 -0.25 5.12
C LEU A 100 -7.35 -0.22 5.70
N ARG A 101 -7.74 0.87 6.39
CA ARG A 101 -9.09 1.05 6.94
C ARG A 101 -10.18 1.16 5.85
N GLY A 102 -9.88 1.84 4.74
CA GLY A 102 -10.82 2.01 3.63
C GLY A 102 -10.74 0.92 2.58
N TYR A 103 -9.53 0.42 2.35
CA TYR A 103 -9.17 -0.51 1.27
C TYR A 103 -8.26 -1.63 1.78
N PRO A 104 -8.79 -2.63 2.49
CA PRO A 104 -8.00 -3.64 3.19
C PRO A 104 -7.00 -4.41 2.30
N TYR A 105 -7.31 -4.57 1.03
CA TYR A 105 -6.47 -5.31 0.08
C TYR A 105 -5.55 -4.44 -0.79
N MET A 106 -5.56 -3.11 -0.61
CA MET A 106 -4.81 -2.20 -1.49
C MET A 106 -3.29 -2.42 -1.43
N GLN A 107 -2.73 -2.53 -0.24
CA GLN A 107 -1.29 -2.77 -0.07
C GLN A 107 -0.88 -4.14 -0.60
N GLN A 108 -1.67 -5.17 -0.31
CA GLN A 108 -1.44 -6.52 -0.81
C GLN A 108 -1.51 -6.57 -2.35
N PHE A 109 -2.48 -5.88 -2.95
CA PHE A 109 -2.59 -5.73 -4.39
C PHE A 109 -1.35 -5.06 -5.00
N LEU A 110 -0.93 -3.91 -4.45
CA LEU A 110 0.26 -3.20 -4.92
C LEU A 110 1.54 -4.05 -4.78
N THR A 111 1.70 -4.74 -3.65
CA THR A 111 2.84 -5.66 -3.44
C THR A 111 2.83 -6.80 -4.45
N ARG A 112 1.67 -7.44 -4.66
CA ARG A 112 1.53 -8.53 -5.64
C ARG A 112 1.80 -8.07 -7.06
N SER A 113 1.40 -6.85 -7.41
CA SER A 113 1.63 -6.29 -8.75
C SER A 113 3.12 -6.15 -9.12
N LEU A 114 4.01 -6.11 -8.13
CA LEU A 114 5.46 -6.10 -8.37
C LEU A 114 5.98 -7.42 -8.96
N SER A 115 5.28 -8.53 -8.69
CA SER A 115 5.59 -9.87 -9.21
C SER A 115 4.68 -10.30 -10.36
N GLU A 116 3.91 -9.36 -10.95
CA GLU A 116 3.08 -9.64 -12.14
C GLU A 116 3.95 -9.98 -13.34
N ASP A 117 3.55 -11.01 -14.10
CA ASP A 117 4.30 -11.54 -15.25
C ASP A 117 3.51 -11.49 -16.58
N VAL A 118 2.25 -11.01 -16.55
CA VAL A 118 1.41 -10.91 -17.74
C VAL A 118 1.72 -9.62 -18.49
N GLY A 119 2.28 -9.76 -19.71
CA GLY A 119 2.75 -8.63 -20.51
C GLY A 119 1.74 -7.52 -20.74
N GLU A 120 0.46 -7.85 -21.04
CA GLU A 120 -0.59 -6.84 -21.23
C GLU A 120 -0.87 -6.03 -19.96
N ALA A 121 -0.83 -6.68 -18.79
CA ALA A 121 -1.03 -6.01 -17.51
C ALA A 121 0.16 -5.10 -17.16
N LEU A 122 1.39 -5.57 -17.42
CA LEU A 122 2.63 -4.80 -17.20
C LEU A 122 2.67 -3.53 -18.04
N ILE A 123 2.41 -3.64 -19.34
CA ILE A 123 2.39 -2.51 -20.28
C ILE A 123 1.31 -1.49 -19.88
N ALA A 124 0.13 -1.98 -19.49
CA ALA A 124 -1.00 -1.10 -19.17
C ALA A 124 -0.78 -0.22 -17.93
N VAL A 125 0.14 -0.57 -17.04
CA VAL A 125 0.43 0.16 -15.79
C VAL A 125 1.86 0.72 -15.73
N GLU A 126 2.63 0.63 -16.82
CA GLU A 126 4.05 0.99 -16.87
C GLU A 126 4.31 2.42 -16.37
N ASP A 127 3.55 3.40 -16.85
CA ASP A 127 3.69 4.80 -16.46
C ASP A 127 3.47 5.02 -14.95
N MET A 128 2.63 4.18 -14.32
CA MET A 128 2.27 4.31 -12.91
C MET A 128 3.16 3.51 -11.97
N ARG A 129 3.86 2.47 -12.47
CA ARG A 129 4.71 1.60 -11.63
C ARG A 129 5.79 2.36 -10.88
N ASN A 130 6.39 3.34 -11.52
CA ASN A 130 7.50 4.11 -10.95
C ASN A 130 7.05 5.19 -9.97
N VAL A 131 5.78 5.62 -9.99
CA VAL A 131 5.31 6.73 -9.17
C VAL A 131 5.48 6.47 -7.68
N LEU A 132 5.05 5.29 -7.19
CA LEU A 132 5.20 4.94 -5.77
C LEU A 132 6.66 4.70 -5.40
N THR A 133 7.44 4.04 -6.25
CA THR A 133 8.87 3.83 -6.04
C THR A 133 9.59 5.16 -5.83
N VAL A 134 9.36 6.13 -6.73
CA VAL A 134 9.94 7.47 -6.62
C VAL A 134 9.50 8.19 -5.33
N ASN A 135 8.24 8.01 -4.91
CA ASN A 135 7.79 8.60 -3.65
C ASN A 135 8.51 7.99 -2.44
N TYR A 136 8.67 6.67 -2.39
CA TYR A 136 9.42 6.02 -1.30
C TYR A 136 10.91 6.36 -1.33
N GLU A 137 11.53 6.46 -2.50
CA GLU A 137 12.92 6.91 -2.65
C GLU A 137 13.12 8.34 -2.10
N LYS A 138 12.17 9.24 -2.36
CA LYS A 138 12.20 10.60 -1.79
C LYS A 138 12.10 10.59 -0.27
N LEU A 139 11.26 9.75 0.31
CA LEU A 139 11.16 9.61 1.76
C LEU A 139 12.46 9.05 2.35
N GLN A 140 13.09 8.08 1.70
CA GLN A 140 14.40 7.57 2.12
C GLN A 140 15.51 8.62 2.01
N ALA A 141 15.52 9.42 0.95
CA ALA A 141 16.49 10.49 0.77
C ALA A 141 16.35 11.64 1.80
N GLN A 142 15.18 11.76 2.42
CA GLN A 142 14.90 12.73 3.49
C GLN A 142 15.44 12.27 4.85
N MET A 143 15.70 10.96 5.03
CA MET A 143 16.12 10.38 6.30
C MET A 143 17.56 10.77 6.66
N ASP A 144 17.74 11.34 7.86
CA ASP A 144 19.04 11.58 8.46
C ASP A 144 19.46 10.37 9.31
N PHE A 145 20.61 9.80 9.01
CA PHE A 145 21.19 8.67 9.72
C PHE A 145 22.30 9.07 10.70
N SER A 146 22.56 10.38 10.89
CA SER A 146 23.68 10.89 11.70
C SER A 146 23.57 10.51 13.18
N LEU A 147 22.36 10.26 13.68
CA LEU A 147 22.11 9.82 15.06
C LEU A 147 22.38 8.34 15.31
N LEU A 148 22.57 7.56 14.25
CA LEU A 148 22.89 6.14 14.40
C LEU A 148 24.32 5.94 14.90
N PRO A 149 24.61 4.87 15.68
CA PRO A 149 25.94 4.54 16.12
C PRO A 149 26.89 4.26 14.95
N ALA A 150 28.18 4.53 15.16
CA ALA A 150 29.20 4.17 14.18
C ALA A 150 29.14 2.65 13.88
N GLY A 151 29.09 2.30 12.59
CA GLY A 151 28.98 0.92 12.14
C GLY A 151 27.54 0.41 11.89
N VAL A 152 26.52 1.19 12.23
CA VAL A 152 25.13 0.89 11.86
C VAL A 152 24.82 1.50 10.48
N ASP A 153 24.51 0.65 9.52
CA ASP A 153 24.07 1.05 8.19
C ASP A 153 22.56 1.35 8.21
N GLY A 154 22.20 2.65 8.13
CA GLY A 154 20.80 3.09 8.20
C GLY A 154 19.91 2.52 7.10
N GLN A 155 20.44 2.32 5.87
CA GLN A 155 19.67 1.72 4.78
C GLN A 155 19.36 0.25 5.04
N LYS A 156 20.33 -0.50 5.60
CA LYS A 156 20.09 -1.89 6.02
C LYS A 156 19.10 -1.97 7.17
N LEU A 157 19.17 -1.02 8.10
CA LEU A 157 18.22 -0.93 9.22
C LEU A 157 16.79 -0.68 8.72
N CYS A 158 16.60 0.27 7.80
CA CYS A 158 15.30 0.50 7.15
C CYS A 158 14.79 -0.76 6.45
N LYS A 159 15.66 -1.47 5.72
CA LYS A 159 15.30 -2.71 5.04
C LYS A 159 14.91 -3.84 6.00
N MET A 160 15.60 -3.95 7.13
CA MET A 160 15.27 -4.90 8.20
C MET A 160 13.88 -4.61 8.79
N LEU A 161 13.58 -3.35 9.09
CA LEU A 161 12.27 -2.94 9.57
C LEU A 161 11.18 -3.19 8.52
N ASP A 162 11.42 -2.90 7.24
CA ASP A 162 10.49 -3.21 6.15
C ASP A 162 10.15 -4.71 6.05
N PHE A 163 11.16 -5.59 6.21
CA PHE A 163 10.92 -7.03 6.25
C PHE A 163 10.13 -7.45 7.49
N THR A 164 10.39 -6.85 8.66
CA THR A 164 9.64 -7.10 9.89
C THR A 164 8.18 -6.69 9.71
N ILE A 165 7.93 -5.49 9.19
CA ILE A 165 6.58 -4.96 8.93
C ILE A 165 5.82 -5.86 7.93
N LYS A 166 6.46 -6.26 6.83
CA LYS A 166 5.86 -7.18 5.86
C LYS A 166 5.52 -8.55 6.47
N GLY A 167 6.39 -9.05 7.35
CA GLY A 167 6.14 -10.29 8.11
C GLY A 167 4.91 -10.17 8.99
N LEU A 168 4.83 -9.11 9.81
CA LEU A 168 3.68 -8.82 10.67
C LEU A 168 2.37 -8.68 9.87
N MET A 169 2.40 -7.95 8.77
CA MET A 169 1.24 -7.84 7.89
C MET A 169 0.80 -9.20 7.34
N SER A 170 1.74 -10.03 6.87
CA SER A 170 1.42 -11.35 6.33
C SER A 170 0.79 -12.27 7.38
N GLU A 171 1.29 -12.23 8.60
CA GLU A 171 0.77 -13.02 9.74
C GLU A 171 -0.65 -12.57 10.12
N ARG A 172 -0.86 -11.25 10.22
CA ARG A 172 -2.15 -10.68 10.64
C ARG A 172 -3.25 -10.82 9.60
N PHE A 173 -2.94 -10.81 8.30
CA PHE A 173 -3.94 -11.08 7.26
C PHE A 173 -4.53 -12.49 7.30
N LEU A 174 -3.89 -13.43 8.01
CA LEU A 174 -4.39 -14.79 8.23
C LEU A 174 -5.32 -14.88 9.46
N ASP A 175 -5.37 -13.83 10.29
CA ASP A 175 -6.15 -13.79 11.52
C ASP A 175 -7.53 -13.17 11.26
N ALA A 176 -8.60 -13.93 11.54
CA ALA A 176 -9.97 -13.46 11.39
C ALA A 176 -10.36 -12.32 12.38
N SER A 177 -9.58 -12.12 13.44
CA SER A 177 -9.72 -11.02 14.41
C SER A 177 -8.88 -9.79 14.09
N PHE A 178 -8.40 -9.66 12.85
CA PHE A 178 -7.53 -8.60 12.40
C PHE A 178 -8.16 -7.20 12.56
N HIS A 179 -7.47 -6.36 13.31
CA HIS A 179 -7.77 -4.94 13.47
C HIS A 179 -6.59 -4.08 12.98
N PRO A 180 -6.78 -3.22 11.97
CA PRO A 180 -5.70 -2.38 11.42
C PRO A 180 -4.96 -1.55 12.47
N ASP A 181 -5.68 -1.02 13.47
CA ASP A 181 -5.10 -0.20 14.54
C ASP A 181 -4.17 -1.00 15.44
N MET A 182 -4.50 -2.26 15.74
CA MET A 182 -3.63 -3.14 16.54
C MET A 182 -2.35 -3.46 15.80
N LEU A 183 -2.42 -3.73 14.50
CA LEU A 183 -1.24 -3.93 13.65
C LEU A 183 -0.34 -2.68 13.67
N TYR A 184 -0.92 -1.49 13.52
CA TYR A 184 -0.16 -0.25 13.55
C TYR A 184 0.56 -0.05 14.88
N GLN A 185 -0.11 -0.28 16.02
CA GLN A 185 0.51 -0.17 17.35
C GLN A 185 1.66 -1.17 17.51
N GLU A 186 1.51 -2.38 17.02
CA GLU A 186 2.56 -3.38 17.02
C GLU A 186 3.77 -2.95 16.17
N ILE A 187 3.53 -2.46 14.97
CA ILE A 187 4.58 -1.93 14.08
C ILE A 187 5.32 -0.77 14.75
N VAL A 188 4.60 0.19 15.33
CA VAL A 188 5.20 1.32 16.07
C VAL A 188 6.04 0.81 17.23
N GLY A 189 5.58 -0.20 17.95
CA GLY A 189 6.34 -0.84 19.03
C GLY A 189 7.69 -1.38 18.58
N TYR A 190 7.76 -2.05 17.41
CA TYR A 190 9.03 -2.50 16.84
C TYR A 190 9.94 -1.35 16.41
N ILE A 191 9.37 -0.32 15.78
CA ILE A 191 10.13 0.87 15.38
C ILE A 191 10.72 1.58 16.61
N ASP A 192 9.92 1.79 17.66
CA ASP A 192 10.36 2.44 18.89
C ASP A 192 11.39 1.61 19.65
N MET A 193 11.25 0.29 19.68
CA MET A 193 12.25 -0.60 20.27
C MET A 193 13.60 -0.46 19.56
N VAL A 194 13.60 -0.46 18.23
CA VAL A 194 14.85 -0.31 17.44
C VAL A 194 15.43 1.10 17.63
N LYS A 195 14.59 2.14 17.64
CA LYS A 195 15.01 3.52 17.94
C LYS A 195 15.71 3.59 19.29
N TYR A 196 15.13 3.02 20.34
CA TYR A 196 15.71 2.98 21.69
C TYR A 196 17.05 2.25 21.72
N LEU A 197 17.18 1.13 21.02
CA LEU A 197 18.41 0.34 20.99
C LEU A 197 19.55 0.97 20.16
N THR A 198 19.21 1.83 19.20
CA THR A 198 20.18 2.35 18.22
C THR A 198 20.50 3.82 18.40
N TYR A 199 19.57 4.65 18.86
CA TYR A 199 19.92 6.04 19.13
C TYR A 199 20.79 6.13 20.38
N LYS A 200 21.91 6.83 20.24
CA LYS A 200 22.74 7.16 21.40
C LYS A 200 21.89 8.01 22.35
N GLU A 201 21.69 7.52 23.57
CA GLU A 201 21.29 8.41 24.63
C GLU A 201 22.34 9.53 24.69
N ASN A 202 21.91 10.79 24.60
CA ASN A 202 22.73 11.92 25.04
C ASN A 202 22.90 11.78 26.56
N THR A 203 23.82 10.91 26.98
CA THR A 203 24.30 10.87 28.35
C THR A 203 25.02 12.20 28.58
N HIS A 204 24.30 13.16 29.17
CA HIS A 204 24.85 14.33 29.81
C HIS A 204 25.40 13.97 31.18
#